data_b0ea0038d6a3d512fa820dd84d61d696
#
_entry.id   b0ea0038d6a3d512fa820dd84d61d696
#
_cell.length_a   1.000
_cell.length_b   1.000
_cell.length_c   1.000
_cell.angle_alpha   90.00
_cell.angle_beta   90.00
_cell.angle_gamma   90.00
#
_symmetry.space_group_name_H-M   'P 1'
#
loop_
_entity.id
_entity.type
_entity.pdbx_description
1 polymer ?
#
loop_
_entity_poly.entity_id
_entity_poly.type
_entity_poly.pdbx_seq_one_letter_code
_entity_poly.pdbx_strand_id
1 'polypeptide(L)'
;MLRTVAAVVADGVAPFELGVVCEVFGLDRTDDGVPAIDFRVCGPVAGEPVRTSIGASLVPDHGLDALEDADLVAVPALRIRDEYPQEIVDALRAAHARGAVLLSVCSGAFLLAAAGLVDGRRITTHWRHTDELTARFPQVEVDPDVLFVDDGDIVTSAGTAAGIDACLHIVRKEFGSAAANAIARRMVVPPQRDGGQRQYIDRPVPQCEEQSIRDVLAWMDEHLDEPQTVEDLARRAHLSTRTFARTFVAETGTTPMQWLATQRVQHARTLLEESGLDLEEIARLSGFGSAALLRHHFRRAVGVPPTDYRQTFRHAS
;
A
#
# COMPACT_ATOMS: atom_id res chain seq x y z
N MET A 1 3.93 -10.75 22.65
CA MET A 1 3.41 -9.38 22.94
C MET A 1 4.53 -8.42 22.65
N LEU A 2 4.30 -7.48 21.77
CA LEU A 2 5.27 -6.50 21.27
C LEU A 2 5.70 -5.53 22.39
N ARG A 3 6.99 -5.49 22.72
CA ARG A 3 7.57 -4.59 23.74
C ARG A 3 8.67 -3.71 23.17
N THR A 4 9.52 -4.29 22.31
CA THR A 4 10.68 -3.63 21.72
C THR A 4 10.54 -3.61 20.21
N VAL A 5 10.62 -2.41 19.62
CA VAL A 5 10.57 -2.19 18.17
C VAL A 5 11.85 -1.48 17.74
N ALA A 6 12.57 -2.06 16.79
CA ALA A 6 13.77 -1.48 16.20
C ALA A 6 13.53 -1.08 14.74
N ALA A 7 13.82 0.17 14.38
CA ALA A 7 13.79 0.64 12.99
C ALA A 7 15.23 0.70 12.46
N VAL A 8 15.55 -0.11 11.44
CA VAL A 8 16.88 -0.16 10.83
C VAL A 8 17.01 0.96 9.80
N VAL A 9 18.01 1.80 9.95
CA VAL A 9 18.32 2.87 9.01
C VAL A 9 19.72 2.69 8.41
N ALA A 10 19.83 3.05 7.14
CA ALA A 10 21.09 3.08 6.41
C ALA A 10 21.09 4.24 5.42
N ASP A 11 22.25 4.56 4.83
CA ASP A 11 22.35 5.62 3.83
C ASP A 11 21.34 5.49 2.71
N GLY A 12 20.59 6.57 2.49
CA GLY A 12 19.50 6.64 1.53
C GLY A 12 18.14 6.26 2.12
N VAL A 13 18.01 6.20 3.46
CA VAL A 13 16.70 6.00 4.12
C VAL A 13 15.74 7.12 3.75
N ALA A 14 14.51 6.76 3.45
CA ALA A 14 13.45 7.72 3.13
C ALA A 14 12.81 8.23 4.43
N PRO A 15 12.82 9.56 4.68
CA PRO A 15 12.34 10.12 5.95
C PRO A 15 10.86 9.89 6.19
N PHE A 16 10.03 9.83 5.14
CA PHE A 16 8.59 9.63 5.29
C PHE A 16 8.30 8.23 5.84
N GLU A 17 8.87 7.20 5.25
CA GLU A 17 8.66 5.82 5.66
C GLU A 17 9.24 5.54 7.04
N LEU A 18 10.39 6.13 7.37
CA LEU A 18 10.93 6.10 8.72
C LEU A 18 9.98 6.83 9.68
N GLY A 19 9.50 8.02 9.30
CA GLY A 19 8.55 8.81 10.09
C GLY A 19 7.25 8.05 10.38
N VAL A 20 6.74 7.27 9.44
CA VAL A 20 5.56 6.40 9.66
C VAL A 20 5.82 5.39 10.79
N VAL A 21 6.96 4.73 10.77
CA VAL A 21 7.33 3.74 11.80
C VAL A 21 7.55 4.44 13.15
N CYS A 22 8.25 5.57 13.17
CA CYS A 22 8.45 6.39 14.37
C CYS A 22 7.12 6.89 14.95
N GLU A 23 6.22 7.36 14.09
CA GLU A 23 4.92 7.90 14.51
C GLU A 23 4.04 6.81 15.14
N VAL A 24 4.02 5.61 14.56
CA VAL A 24 3.16 4.53 15.08
C VAL A 24 3.73 3.89 16.35
N PHE A 25 5.03 3.62 16.38
CA PHE A 25 5.65 2.83 17.45
C PHE A 25 6.50 3.65 18.42
N GLY A 26 7.00 4.82 18.01
CA GLY A 26 8.00 5.58 18.77
C GLY A 26 7.42 6.67 19.69
N LEU A 27 6.16 7.05 19.51
CA LEU A 27 5.56 8.05 20.36
C LEU A 27 4.84 7.42 21.56
N ASP A 28 5.08 7.93 22.76
CA ASP A 28 4.34 7.51 23.96
C ASP A 28 2.87 7.91 23.85
N ARG A 29 2.00 6.92 23.96
CA ARG A 29 0.54 7.04 23.94
C ARG A 29 -0.13 6.24 25.07
N THR A 30 0.58 6.08 26.16
CA THR A 30 0.07 5.36 27.35
C THR A 30 -1.14 6.04 27.96
N ASP A 31 -1.26 7.35 27.83
CA ASP A 31 -2.45 8.15 28.23
C ASP A 31 -3.67 7.88 27.35
N ASP A 32 -3.50 7.35 26.13
CA ASP A 32 -4.59 6.87 25.26
C ASP A 32 -4.86 5.36 25.43
N GLY A 33 -4.23 4.69 26.38
CA GLY A 33 -4.38 3.27 26.64
C GLY A 33 -3.61 2.36 25.67
N VAL A 34 -2.63 2.89 24.96
CA VAL A 34 -1.68 2.09 24.16
C VAL A 34 -0.55 1.62 25.06
N PRO A 35 -0.18 0.32 25.04
CA PRO A 35 0.96 -0.17 25.81
C PRO A 35 2.26 0.57 25.45
N ALA A 36 3.12 0.79 26.44
CA ALA A 36 4.43 1.39 26.21
C ALA A 36 5.29 0.47 25.31
N ILE A 37 5.99 1.08 24.36
CA ILE A 37 6.91 0.41 23.43
C ILE A 37 8.30 1.03 23.62
N ASP A 38 9.29 0.19 23.81
CA ASP A 38 10.70 0.57 23.69
C ASP A 38 11.07 0.67 22.21
N PHE A 39 11.08 1.90 21.68
CA PHE A 39 11.33 2.15 20.26
C PHE A 39 12.77 2.64 20.05
N ARG A 40 13.47 1.99 19.13
CA ARG A 40 14.87 2.26 18.83
C ARG A 40 15.08 2.54 17.34
N VAL A 41 15.83 3.59 17.01
CA VAL A 41 16.34 3.83 15.66
C VAL A 41 17.77 3.32 15.63
N CYS A 42 18.04 2.33 14.77
CA CYS A 42 19.28 1.57 14.74
C CYS A 42 20.02 1.81 13.42
N GLY A 43 21.22 2.39 13.51
CA GLY A 43 22.14 2.53 12.37
C GLY A 43 23.20 1.45 12.35
N PRO A 44 24.07 1.40 11.32
CA PRO A 44 25.22 0.50 11.31
C PRO A 44 26.11 0.70 12.54
N VAL A 45 26.31 1.95 12.96
CA VAL A 45 27.05 2.34 14.16
C VAL A 45 26.27 3.39 14.93
N ALA A 46 26.11 3.18 16.24
CA ALA A 46 25.45 4.14 17.12
C ALA A 46 26.20 5.49 17.14
N GLY A 47 25.45 6.59 17.07
CA GLY A 47 26.00 7.94 17.10
C GLY A 47 26.65 8.41 15.79
N GLU A 48 26.74 7.58 14.76
CA GLU A 48 27.23 8.00 13.45
C GLU A 48 26.12 8.50 12.54
N PRO A 49 26.35 9.58 11.76
CA PRO A 49 25.33 10.15 10.90
C PRO A 49 25.02 9.25 9.69
N VAL A 50 23.74 8.99 9.47
CA VAL A 50 23.18 8.29 8.29
C VAL A 50 22.51 9.32 7.39
N ARG A 51 22.84 9.32 6.09
CA ARG A 51 22.24 10.25 5.11
C ARG A 51 20.86 9.76 4.66
N THR A 52 19.91 10.67 4.65
CA THR A 52 18.57 10.40 4.09
C THR A 52 18.55 10.60 2.57
N SER A 53 17.47 10.10 1.94
CA SER A 53 17.25 10.25 0.50
C SER A 53 17.04 11.71 0.03
N ILE A 54 16.74 12.63 0.97
CA ILE A 54 16.48 14.05 0.69
C ILE A 54 17.67 14.96 1.05
N GLY A 55 18.85 14.39 1.39
CA GLY A 55 20.05 15.16 1.66
C GLY A 55 20.24 15.62 3.13
N ALA A 56 19.25 15.41 4.01
CA ALA A 56 19.43 15.55 5.45
C ALA A 56 20.24 14.37 6.03
N SER A 57 20.70 14.50 7.26
CA SER A 57 21.28 13.39 8.03
C SER A 57 20.52 13.22 9.33
N LEU A 58 20.41 11.98 9.78
CA LEU A 58 19.96 11.61 11.12
C LEU A 58 21.09 10.88 11.85
N VAL A 59 21.10 10.96 13.16
CA VAL A 59 22.09 10.27 14.01
C VAL A 59 21.31 9.28 14.88
N PRO A 60 21.37 7.97 14.58
CA PRO A 60 20.71 6.95 15.39
C PRO A 60 21.44 6.77 16.73
N ASP A 61 20.66 6.67 17.81
CA ASP A 61 21.20 6.45 19.15
C ASP A 61 21.66 5.00 19.38
N HIS A 62 21.22 4.07 18.52
CA HIS A 62 21.49 2.64 18.66
C HIS A 62 22.25 2.08 17.45
N GLY A 63 23.07 1.06 17.69
CA GLY A 63 23.69 0.22 16.67
C GLY A 63 22.82 -1.00 16.32
N LEU A 64 23.34 -1.87 15.45
CA LEU A 64 22.65 -3.10 15.03
C LEU A 64 22.55 -4.15 16.16
N ASP A 65 23.36 -4.03 17.20
CA ASP A 65 23.27 -4.85 18.43
C ASP A 65 21.92 -4.68 19.15
N ALA A 66 21.29 -3.51 19.02
CA ALA A 66 19.97 -3.25 19.58
C ALA A 66 18.82 -4.05 18.89
N LEU A 67 19.11 -4.78 17.81
CA LEU A 67 18.17 -5.71 17.20
C LEU A 67 18.09 -7.05 17.95
N GLU A 68 19.07 -7.36 18.81
CA GLU A 68 19.18 -8.67 19.46
C GLU A 68 18.02 -9.04 20.39
N ASP A 69 17.31 -8.06 20.94
CA ASP A 69 16.15 -8.25 21.81
C ASP A 69 14.86 -7.63 21.25
N ALA A 70 14.87 -7.15 20.01
CA ALA A 70 13.70 -6.57 19.38
C ALA A 70 12.63 -7.65 19.05
N ASP A 71 11.37 -7.38 19.40
CA ASP A 71 10.23 -8.22 19.02
C ASP A 71 9.79 -7.95 17.57
N LEU A 72 9.98 -6.71 17.11
CA LEU A 72 9.69 -6.27 15.74
C LEU A 72 10.89 -5.48 15.20
N VAL A 73 11.36 -5.86 14.03
CA VAL A 73 12.36 -5.09 13.28
C VAL A 73 11.72 -4.50 12.02
N ALA A 74 11.64 -3.18 11.98
CA ALA A 74 11.11 -2.44 10.84
C ALA A 74 12.25 -1.99 9.91
N VAL A 75 12.08 -2.24 8.62
CA VAL A 75 12.96 -1.80 7.54
C VAL A 75 12.19 -0.77 6.70
N PRO A 76 12.35 0.53 6.96
CA PRO A 76 11.78 1.60 6.15
C PRO A 76 12.30 1.54 4.72
N ALA A 77 11.76 2.39 3.84
CA ALA A 77 12.28 2.52 2.49
C ALA A 77 13.75 2.97 2.51
N LEU A 78 14.56 2.24 1.78
CA LEU A 78 15.98 2.49 1.60
C LEU A 78 16.28 2.67 0.11
N ARG A 79 17.43 3.29 -0.20
CA ARG A 79 17.93 3.28 -1.58
C ARG A 79 18.10 1.84 -2.05
N ILE A 80 17.49 1.51 -3.18
CA ILE A 80 17.68 0.22 -3.84
C ILE A 80 19.13 0.12 -4.30
N ARG A 81 19.81 -0.98 -3.96
CA ARG A 81 21.23 -1.25 -4.24
C ARG A 81 21.39 -2.65 -4.79
N ASP A 82 22.46 -2.89 -5.53
CA ASP A 82 22.81 -4.24 -5.97
C ASP A 82 23.29 -5.09 -4.80
N GLU A 83 24.03 -4.48 -3.87
CA GLU A 83 24.50 -5.12 -2.65
C GLU A 83 24.21 -4.24 -1.43
N TYR A 84 23.76 -4.87 -0.35
CA TYR A 84 23.54 -4.22 0.94
C TYR A 84 24.68 -4.53 1.89
N PRO A 85 24.98 -3.66 2.89
CA PRO A 85 26.00 -3.93 3.89
C PRO A 85 25.74 -5.26 4.60
N GLN A 86 26.74 -6.13 4.62
CA GLN A 86 26.60 -7.50 5.11
C GLN A 86 26.19 -7.53 6.60
N GLU A 87 26.70 -6.58 7.37
CA GLU A 87 26.36 -6.43 8.79
C GLU A 87 24.85 -6.21 9.02
N ILE A 88 24.18 -5.46 8.14
CA ILE A 88 22.72 -5.23 8.23
C ILE A 88 21.98 -6.52 7.85
N VAL A 89 22.42 -7.18 6.78
CA VAL A 89 21.84 -8.46 6.33
C VAL A 89 21.93 -9.50 7.44
N ASP A 90 23.10 -9.63 8.06
CA ASP A 90 23.32 -10.62 9.12
C ASP A 90 22.53 -10.30 10.39
N ALA A 91 22.44 -9.03 10.75
CA ALA A 91 21.60 -8.59 11.89
C ALA A 91 20.11 -8.90 11.69
N LEU A 92 19.58 -8.67 10.48
CA LEU A 92 18.18 -9.00 10.14
C LEU A 92 17.94 -10.50 10.18
N ARG A 93 18.86 -11.32 9.63
CA ARG A 93 18.78 -12.79 9.68
C ARG A 93 18.79 -13.29 11.11
N ALA A 94 19.67 -12.76 11.94
CA ALA A 94 19.79 -13.13 13.36
C ALA A 94 18.52 -12.77 14.14
N ALA A 95 17.97 -11.56 13.93
CA ALA A 95 16.73 -11.13 14.56
C ALA A 95 15.55 -12.03 14.16
N HIS A 96 15.39 -12.32 12.88
CA HIS A 96 14.34 -13.20 12.36
C HIS A 96 14.49 -14.63 12.88
N ALA A 97 15.71 -15.21 12.87
CA ALA A 97 15.99 -16.54 13.39
C ALA A 97 15.66 -16.69 14.90
N ARG A 98 15.71 -15.60 15.65
CA ARG A 98 15.32 -15.54 17.07
C ARG A 98 13.79 -15.44 17.24
N GLY A 99 13.03 -15.16 16.21
CA GLY A 99 11.57 -15.04 16.20
C GLY A 99 11.04 -13.60 16.20
N ALA A 100 11.89 -12.60 15.91
CA ALA A 100 11.42 -11.25 15.68
C ALA A 100 10.54 -11.16 14.42
N VAL A 101 9.44 -10.44 14.51
CA VAL A 101 8.64 -10.09 13.33
C VAL A 101 9.40 -9.07 12.49
N LEU A 102 9.40 -9.22 11.18
CA LEU A 102 9.97 -8.25 10.27
C LEU A 102 8.88 -7.44 9.57
N LEU A 103 9.04 -6.12 9.55
CA LEU A 103 8.20 -5.22 8.78
C LEU A 103 9.02 -4.53 7.71
N SER A 104 8.65 -4.63 6.44
CA SER A 104 9.23 -3.76 5.42
C SER A 104 8.23 -2.74 4.89
N VAL A 105 8.72 -1.53 4.64
CA VAL A 105 7.93 -0.44 4.08
C VAL A 105 8.54 -0.04 2.73
N CYS A 106 7.74 -0.09 1.65
CA CYS A 106 8.16 0.30 0.31
C CYS A 106 9.40 -0.49 -0.18
N SER A 107 10.47 0.19 -0.59
CA SER A 107 11.72 -0.43 -1.05
C SER A 107 12.51 -1.18 0.04
N GLY A 108 12.09 -1.13 1.30
CA GLY A 108 12.65 -1.98 2.36
C GLY A 108 12.55 -3.48 2.05
N ALA A 109 11.59 -3.89 1.22
CA ALA A 109 11.43 -5.26 0.75
C ALA A 109 12.66 -5.79 -0.01
N PHE A 110 13.40 -4.94 -0.71
CA PHE A 110 14.63 -5.33 -1.40
C PHE A 110 15.72 -5.81 -0.44
N LEU A 111 15.84 -5.18 0.73
CA LEU A 111 16.79 -5.62 1.74
C LEU A 111 16.40 -6.97 2.33
N LEU A 112 15.09 -7.21 2.57
CA LEU A 112 14.62 -8.52 3.03
C LEU A 112 14.85 -9.61 1.97
N ALA A 113 14.63 -9.29 0.69
CA ALA A 113 14.90 -10.21 -0.42
C ALA A 113 16.40 -10.49 -0.59
N ALA A 114 17.26 -9.47 -0.50
CA ALA A 114 18.72 -9.65 -0.52
C ALA A 114 19.23 -10.47 0.68
N ALA A 115 18.54 -10.41 1.80
CA ALA A 115 18.81 -11.25 2.96
C ALA A 115 18.27 -12.70 2.81
N GLY A 116 17.54 -13.04 1.73
CA GLY A 116 16.94 -14.36 1.52
C GLY A 116 15.79 -14.68 2.50
N LEU A 117 15.24 -13.67 3.16
CA LEU A 117 14.24 -13.84 4.22
C LEU A 117 12.81 -14.00 3.66
N VAL A 118 12.60 -13.65 2.40
CA VAL A 118 11.30 -13.69 1.71
C VAL A 118 11.25 -14.68 0.56
N ASP A 119 12.25 -15.56 0.44
CA ASP A 119 12.29 -16.60 -0.60
C ASP A 119 11.11 -17.55 -0.46
N GLY A 120 10.37 -17.78 -1.55
CA GLY A 120 9.16 -18.61 -1.59
C GLY A 120 7.95 -18.02 -0.89
N ARG A 121 8.02 -16.75 -0.46
CA ARG A 121 6.92 -16.06 0.22
C ARG A 121 6.22 -15.08 -0.70
N ARG A 122 4.92 -14.84 -0.43
CA ARG A 122 4.15 -13.76 -1.05
C ARG A 122 4.39 -12.48 -0.27
N ILE A 123 4.86 -11.45 -0.99
CA ILE A 123 5.15 -10.12 -0.42
C ILE A 123 4.61 -9.02 -1.32
N THR A 124 4.67 -7.77 -0.84
CA THR A 124 4.45 -6.60 -1.68
C THR A 124 5.54 -5.54 -1.46
N THR A 125 5.62 -4.63 -2.40
CA THR A 125 6.43 -3.41 -2.35
C THR A 125 5.66 -2.29 -3.06
N HIS A 126 6.23 -1.09 -3.13
CA HIS A 126 5.63 -0.01 -3.90
C HIS A 126 5.47 -0.42 -5.37
N TRP A 127 4.30 -0.16 -5.97
CA TRP A 127 3.96 -0.56 -7.34
C TRP A 127 5.05 -0.23 -8.37
N ARG A 128 5.74 0.90 -8.18
CA ARG A 128 6.82 1.36 -9.06
C ARG A 128 8.04 0.42 -9.08
N HIS A 129 8.19 -0.42 -8.08
CA HIS A 129 9.35 -1.27 -7.88
C HIS A 129 9.04 -2.77 -8.00
N THR A 130 7.79 -3.14 -8.28
CA THR A 130 7.37 -4.55 -8.35
C THR A 130 8.10 -5.32 -9.45
N ASP A 131 8.19 -4.73 -10.65
CA ASP A 131 8.86 -5.38 -11.79
C ASP A 131 10.37 -5.56 -11.53
N GLU A 132 11.02 -4.55 -10.95
CA GLU A 132 12.44 -4.62 -10.57
C GLU A 132 12.67 -5.67 -9.48
N LEU A 133 11.82 -5.72 -8.46
CA LEU A 133 11.92 -6.70 -7.38
C LEU A 133 11.76 -8.12 -7.92
N THR A 134 10.74 -8.36 -8.75
CA THR A 134 10.49 -9.65 -9.39
C THR A 134 11.65 -10.10 -10.29
N ALA A 135 12.20 -9.18 -11.08
CA ALA A 135 13.31 -9.49 -11.98
C ALA A 135 14.61 -9.85 -11.22
N ARG A 136 14.88 -9.16 -10.10
CA ARG A 136 16.09 -9.36 -9.28
C ARG A 136 15.99 -10.58 -8.35
N PHE A 137 14.79 -10.89 -7.88
CA PHE A 137 14.54 -11.97 -6.91
C PHE A 137 13.42 -12.89 -7.40
N PRO A 138 13.67 -13.74 -8.43
CA PRO A 138 12.64 -14.55 -9.06
C PRO A 138 12.06 -15.65 -8.16
N GLN A 139 12.68 -15.92 -7.01
CA GLN A 139 12.18 -16.83 -5.99
C GLN A 139 11.11 -16.21 -5.09
N VAL A 140 10.84 -14.90 -5.20
CA VAL A 140 9.87 -14.17 -4.38
C VAL A 140 8.57 -13.99 -5.15
N GLU A 141 7.43 -14.28 -4.52
CA GLU A 141 6.11 -14.02 -5.11
C GLU A 141 5.67 -12.58 -4.80
N VAL A 142 5.86 -11.68 -5.77
CA VAL A 142 5.51 -10.25 -5.58
C VAL A 142 4.08 -9.99 -6.00
N ASP A 143 3.24 -9.51 -5.07
CA ASP A 143 1.88 -9.06 -5.35
C ASP A 143 1.85 -7.52 -5.52
N PRO A 144 1.64 -7.02 -6.75
CA PRO A 144 1.68 -5.58 -7.05
C PRO A 144 0.41 -4.82 -6.63
N ASP A 145 -0.68 -5.54 -6.38
CA ASP A 145 -2.02 -4.94 -6.30
C ASP A 145 -2.49 -4.66 -4.86
N VAL A 146 -1.71 -5.02 -3.82
CA VAL A 146 -2.14 -4.95 -2.41
C VAL A 146 -1.41 -3.85 -1.63
N LEU A 147 -2.04 -3.33 -0.57
CA LEU A 147 -1.43 -2.33 0.31
C LEU A 147 -0.34 -2.94 1.19
N PHE A 148 -0.62 -4.12 1.74
CA PHE A 148 0.32 -4.88 2.53
C PHE A 148 -0.01 -6.38 2.50
N VAL A 149 0.99 -7.19 2.78
CA VAL A 149 0.87 -8.64 2.98
C VAL A 149 1.35 -8.95 4.39
N ASP A 150 0.55 -9.68 5.17
CA ASP A 150 0.95 -10.29 6.44
C ASP A 150 1.14 -11.80 6.19
N ASP A 151 2.38 -12.25 6.18
CA ASP A 151 2.77 -13.65 6.02
C ASP A 151 3.25 -14.26 7.36
N GLY A 152 2.62 -13.82 8.44
CA GLY A 152 2.85 -14.36 9.78
C GLY A 152 3.95 -13.65 10.56
N ASP A 153 5.19 -13.98 10.29
CA ASP A 153 6.41 -13.41 10.88
C ASP A 153 7.05 -12.33 10.01
N ILE A 154 6.56 -12.14 8.79
CA ILE A 154 6.99 -11.06 7.89
C ILE A 154 5.78 -10.28 7.38
N VAL A 155 5.80 -8.97 7.57
CA VAL A 155 4.81 -8.05 7.04
C VAL A 155 5.49 -7.13 6.04
N THR A 156 4.95 -7.03 4.83
CA THR A 156 5.50 -6.15 3.79
C THR A 156 4.43 -5.18 3.29
N SER A 157 4.79 -3.95 3.01
CA SER A 157 3.84 -2.94 2.55
C SER A 157 4.31 -2.16 1.32
N ALA A 158 3.32 -1.65 0.59
CA ALA A 158 3.53 -0.78 -0.57
C ALA A 158 4.22 0.55 -0.24
N GLY A 159 4.36 0.87 1.03
CA GLY A 159 5.00 2.11 1.46
C GLY A 159 4.07 3.31 1.43
N THR A 160 4.65 4.50 1.65
CA THR A 160 3.90 5.75 1.83
C THR A 160 2.70 5.56 2.78
N ALA A 161 1.50 5.97 2.42
CA ALA A 161 0.30 5.82 3.25
C ALA A 161 -0.05 4.36 3.57
N ALA A 162 0.30 3.38 2.71
CA ALA A 162 0.09 1.96 2.99
C ALA A 162 1.03 1.42 4.10
N GLY A 163 2.16 2.11 4.35
CA GLY A 163 3.01 1.83 5.51
C GLY A 163 2.29 2.07 6.83
N ILE A 164 1.45 3.10 6.90
CA ILE A 164 0.60 3.38 8.08
C ILE A 164 -0.36 2.21 8.32
N ASP A 165 -1.00 1.69 7.27
CA ASP A 165 -1.96 0.59 7.40
C ASP A 165 -1.29 -0.70 7.89
N ALA A 166 -0.11 -1.02 7.37
CA ALA A 166 0.67 -2.17 7.83
C ALA A 166 1.09 -2.03 9.30
N CYS A 167 1.56 -0.85 9.71
CA CYS A 167 1.90 -0.59 11.11
C CYS A 167 0.67 -0.69 12.02
N LEU A 168 -0.47 -0.07 11.65
CA LEU A 168 -1.73 -0.16 12.40
C LEU A 168 -2.28 -1.59 12.43
N HIS A 169 -2.07 -2.38 11.36
CA HIS A 169 -2.42 -3.80 11.35
C HIS A 169 -1.63 -4.58 12.40
N ILE A 170 -0.31 -4.37 12.50
CA ILE A 170 0.53 -4.99 13.52
C ILE A 170 0.07 -4.57 14.94
N VAL A 171 -0.16 -3.28 15.17
CA VAL A 171 -0.69 -2.79 16.45
C VAL A 171 -2.02 -3.47 16.79
N ARG A 172 -2.91 -3.63 15.81
CA ARG A 172 -4.21 -4.29 16.00
C ARG A 172 -4.06 -5.77 16.36
N LYS A 173 -3.12 -6.46 15.71
CA LYS A 173 -2.80 -7.87 15.96
C LYS A 173 -2.22 -8.08 17.36
N GLU A 174 -1.36 -7.17 17.82
CA GLU A 174 -0.63 -7.28 19.08
C GLU A 174 -1.37 -6.70 20.30
N PHE A 175 -2.03 -5.55 20.13
CA PHE A 175 -2.64 -4.76 21.20
C PHE A 175 -4.16 -4.61 21.08
N GLY A 176 -4.74 -5.12 19.99
CA GLY A 176 -6.18 -5.03 19.73
C GLY A 176 -6.62 -3.74 19.05
N SER A 177 -7.91 -3.73 18.68
CA SER A 177 -8.49 -2.64 17.88
C SER A 177 -8.55 -1.30 18.64
N ALA A 178 -8.66 -1.31 19.95
CA ALA A 178 -8.73 -0.07 20.74
C ALA A 178 -7.43 0.73 20.62
N ALA A 179 -6.26 0.08 20.77
CA ALA A 179 -4.96 0.70 20.63
C ALA A 179 -4.73 1.21 19.20
N ALA A 180 -5.03 0.39 18.18
CA ALA A 180 -4.88 0.80 16.79
C ALA A 180 -5.78 2.01 16.44
N ASN A 181 -7.02 2.04 16.94
CA ASN A 181 -7.94 3.17 16.72
C ASN A 181 -7.48 4.44 17.44
N ALA A 182 -6.88 4.33 18.64
CA ALA A 182 -6.31 5.45 19.37
C ALA A 182 -5.17 6.10 18.59
N ILE A 183 -4.22 5.29 18.08
CA ILE A 183 -3.11 5.75 17.25
C ILE A 183 -3.63 6.40 15.96
N ALA A 184 -4.52 5.71 15.23
CA ALA A 184 -5.09 6.21 13.98
C ALA A 184 -5.78 7.59 14.14
N ARG A 185 -6.50 7.77 15.24
CA ARG A 185 -7.15 9.06 15.56
C ARG A 185 -6.13 10.18 15.77
N ARG A 186 -5.03 9.91 16.48
CA ARG A 186 -3.95 10.91 16.65
C ARG A 186 -3.23 11.23 15.35
N MET A 187 -3.08 10.24 14.47
CA MET A 187 -2.49 10.43 13.15
C MET A 187 -3.46 11.06 12.13
N VAL A 188 -4.74 11.24 12.50
CA VAL A 188 -5.80 11.77 11.59
C VAL A 188 -5.93 10.90 10.32
N VAL A 189 -5.88 9.58 10.50
CA VAL A 189 -6.01 8.61 9.40
C VAL A 189 -7.17 7.64 9.68
N PRO A 190 -7.72 6.99 8.65
CA PRO A 190 -8.70 5.92 8.84
C PRO A 190 -8.13 4.82 9.74
N PRO A 191 -8.93 4.31 10.69
CA PRO A 191 -8.43 3.33 11.67
C PRO A 191 -8.11 1.97 11.06
N GLN A 192 -8.62 1.69 9.86
CA GLN A 192 -8.38 0.43 9.17
C GLN A 192 -8.57 0.60 7.66
N ARG A 193 -7.59 0.14 6.89
CA ARG A 193 -7.73 -0.25 5.49
C ARG A 193 -7.34 -1.72 5.34
N ASP A 194 -8.06 -2.46 4.50
CA ASP A 194 -7.74 -3.85 4.22
C ASP A 194 -6.43 -3.94 3.43
N GLY A 195 -5.51 -4.80 3.86
CA GLY A 195 -4.24 -5.03 3.17
C GLY A 195 -4.41 -5.47 1.72
N GLY A 196 -5.45 -6.27 1.44
CA GLY A 196 -5.82 -6.68 0.08
C GLY A 196 -6.44 -5.57 -0.79
N GLN A 197 -6.64 -4.36 -0.25
CA GLN A 197 -7.05 -3.21 -1.05
C GLN A 197 -5.93 -2.81 -2.01
N ARG A 198 -6.30 -2.49 -3.25
CA ARG A 198 -5.32 -2.11 -4.27
C ARG A 198 -4.55 -0.85 -3.89
N GLN A 199 -3.25 -0.85 -4.22
CA GLN A 199 -2.45 0.36 -4.22
C GLN A 199 -3.11 1.40 -5.12
N TYR A 200 -2.98 2.68 -4.77
CA TYR A 200 -3.31 3.77 -5.69
C TYR A 200 -2.27 3.77 -6.81
N ILE A 201 -2.48 2.91 -7.75
CA ILE A 201 -1.80 3.01 -9.03
C ILE A 201 -2.69 3.98 -9.81
N ASP A 202 -2.20 5.21 -10.06
CA ASP A 202 -2.54 5.87 -11.30
C ASP A 202 -2.05 4.88 -12.37
N ARG A 203 -2.96 4.01 -12.83
CA ARG A 203 -2.67 3.37 -14.09
C ARG A 203 -2.54 4.54 -15.04
N PRO A 204 -1.35 4.83 -15.58
CA PRO A 204 -1.30 5.71 -16.72
C PRO A 204 -2.34 5.14 -17.65
N VAL A 205 -3.22 5.98 -18.18
CA VAL A 205 -4.05 5.58 -19.34
C VAL A 205 -3.03 4.90 -20.24
N PRO A 206 -3.16 3.58 -20.46
CA PRO A 206 -2.09 2.83 -21.09
C PRO A 206 -1.70 3.65 -22.32
N GLN A 207 -0.40 3.88 -22.53
CA GLN A 207 0.03 4.44 -23.81
C GLN A 207 -0.23 3.33 -24.81
N CYS A 208 -1.52 3.20 -25.16
CA CYS A 208 -1.97 2.20 -26.09
C CYS A 208 -1.26 2.49 -27.40
N GLU A 209 -0.49 1.53 -27.89
CA GLU A 209 0.13 1.62 -29.21
C GLU A 209 -0.95 1.68 -30.29
N GLU A 210 -2.09 1.01 -30.05
CA GLU A 210 -3.26 1.11 -30.91
C GLU A 210 -4.11 2.35 -30.59
N GLN A 211 -4.14 3.28 -31.53
CA GLN A 211 -4.92 4.52 -31.45
C GLN A 211 -6.40 4.26 -31.16
N SER A 212 -6.98 3.18 -31.73
CA SER A 212 -8.40 2.80 -31.56
C SER A 212 -8.76 2.45 -30.09
N ILE A 213 -7.87 1.80 -29.34
CA ILE A 213 -8.10 1.48 -27.94
C ILE A 213 -7.98 2.74 -27.08
N ARG A 214 -7.04 3.62 -27.36
CA ARG A 214 -6.89 4.90 -26.65
C ARG A 214 -8.13 5.77 -26.79
N ASP A 215 -8.67 5.88 -28.01
CA ASP A 215 -9.87 6.68 -28.29
C ASP A 215 -11.09 6.09 -27.57
N VAL A 216 -11.20 4.76 -27.49
CA VAL A 216 -12.27 4.09 -26.73
C VAL A 216 -12.13 4.32 -25.23
N LEU A 217 -10.92 4.25 -24.68
CA LEU A 217 -10.69 4.51 -23.24
C LEU A 217 -11.08 5.93 -22.86
N ALA A 218 -10.67 6.92 -23.67
CA ALA A 218 -11.05 8.32 -23.45
C ALA A 218 -12.56 8.50 -23.49
N TRP A 219 -13.22 7.91 -24.49
CA TRP A 219 -14.68 7.96 -24.59
C TRP A 219 -15.39 7.27 -23.41
N MET A 220 -14.89 6.12 -22.96
CA MET A 220 -15.43 5.41 -21.79
C MET A 220 -15.37 6.27 -20.53
N ASP A 221 -14.28 7.01 -20.35
CA ASP A 221 -14.08 7.88 -19.18
C ASP A 221 -15.00 9.11 -19.20
N GLU A 222 -15.24 9.69 -20.39
CA GLU A 222 -16.15 10.81 -20.57
C GLU A 222 -17.64 10.45 -20.45
N HIS A 223 -18.00 9.14 -20.56
CA HIS A 223 -19.39 8.67 -20.62
C HIS A 223 -19.66 7.60 -19.55
N LEU A 224 -19.11 7.79 -18.33
CA LEU A 224 -19.25 6.80 -17.25
C LEU A 224 -20.69 6.55 -16.82
N ASP A 225 -21.56 7.54 -16.92
CA ASP A 225 -22.98 7.47 -16.54
C ASP A 225 -23.85 6.75 -17.58
N GLU A 226 -23.34 6.55 -18.81
CA GLU A 226 -24.06 5.90 -19.88
C GLU A 226 -23.94 4.36 -19.83
N PRO A 227 -24.97 3.62 -20.27
CA PRO A 227 -24.86 2.18 -20.49
C PRO A 227 -23.82 1.86 -21.56
N GLN A 228 -22.87 0.99 -21.27
CA GLN A 228 -21.83 0.58 -22.19
C GLN A 228 -21.77 -0.94 -22.29
N THR A 229 -21.73 -1.48 -23.51
CA THR A 229 -21.54 -2.90 -23.76
C THR A 229 -20.23 -3.17 -24.49
N VAL A 230 -19.70 -4.39 -24.36
CA VAL A 230 -18.45 -4.77 -25.07
C VAL A 230 -18.65 -4.69 -26.59
N GLU A 231 -19.86 -4.96 -27.07
CA GLU A 231 -20.26 -4.86 -28.48
C GLU A 231 -20.19 -3.41 -28.98
N ASP A 232 -20.69 -2.45 -28.20
CA ASP A 232 -20.68 -1.03 -28.57
C ASP A 232 -19.26 -0.47 -28.59
N LEU A 233 -18.45 -0.86 -27.59
CA LEU A 233 -17.05 -0.46 -27.49
C LEU A 233 -16.22 -1.04 -28.66
N ALA A 234 -16.45 -2.32 -29.00
CA ALA A 234 -15.78 -2.96 -30.14
C ALA A 234 -16.15 -2.28 -31.47
N ARG A 235 -17.44 -1.91 -31.65
CA ARG A 235 -17.90 -1.16 -32.83
C ARG A 235 -17.23 0.21 -32.93
N ARG A 236 -17.06 0.90 -31.81
CA ARG A 236 -16.37 2.20 -31.74
C ARG A 236 -14.88 2.07 -32.08
N ALA A 237 -14.25 0.98 -31.67
CA ALA A 237 -12.87 0.65 -32.05
C ALA A 237 -12.71 0.14 -33.48
N HIS A 238 -13.80 -0.04 -34.23
CA HIS A 238 -13.81 -0.70 -35.55
C HIS A 238 -13.24 -2.12 -35.54
N LEU A 239 -13.42 -2.85 -34.43
CA LEU A 239 -12.95 -4.20 -34.21
C LEU A 239 -14.09 -5.20 -34.02
N SER A 240 -13.83 -6.49 -34.24
CA SER A 240 -14.76 -7.52 -33.77
C SER A 240 -14.70 -7.59 -32.23
N THR A 241 -15.81 -7.96 -31.57
CA THR A 241 -15.90 -8.09 -30.10
C THR A 241 -14.76 -8.93 -29.52
N ARG A 242 -14.42 -10.06 -30.19
CA ARG A 242 -13.32 -10.94 -29.77
C ARG A 242 -11.95 -10.24 -29.89
N THR A 243 -11.70 -9.56 -31.00
CA THR A 243 -10.43 -8.84 -31.22
C THR A 243 -10.32 -7.70 -30.21
N PHE A 244 -11.37 -6.91 -30.07
CA PHE A 244 -11.42 -5.80 -29.10
C PHE A 244 -11.12 -6.27 -27.68
N ALA A 245 -11.84 -7.29 -27.17
CA ALA A 245 -11.63 -7.77 -25.82
C ALA A 245 -10.20 -8.26 -25.59
N ARG A 246 -9.59 -8.97 -26.55
CA ARG A 246 -8.21 -9.43 -26.47
C ARG A 246 -7.21 -8.27 -26.47
N THR A 247 -7.36 -7.32 -27.42
CA THR A 247 -6.47 -6.16 -27.54
C THR A 247 -6.62 -5.26 -26.32
N PHE A 248 -7.85 -5.04 -25.86
CA PHE A 248 -8.10 -4.24 -24.65
C PHE A 248 -7.39 -4.83 -23.43
N VAL A 249 -7.45 -6.16 -23.23
CA VAL A 249 -6.74 -6.83 -22.13
C VAL A 249 -5.23 -6.73 -22.31
N ALA A 250 -4.70 -6.89 -23.53
CA ALA A 250 -3.27 -6.76 -23.80
C ALA A 250 -2.76 -5.35 -23.46
N GLU A 251 -3.53 -4.30 -23.82
CA GLU A 251 -3.15 -2.90 -23.62
C GLU A 251 -3.41 -2.40 -22.18
N THR A 252 -4.46 -2.90 -21.50
CA THR A 252 -4.90 -2.36 -20.20
C THR A 252 -4.68 -3.31 -19.02
N GLY A 253 -4.37 -4.57 -19.30
CA GLY A 253 -4.23 -5.64 -18.29
C GLY A 253 -5.55 -6.08 -17.65
N THR A 254 -6.72 -5.60 -18.13
CA THR A 254 -8.03 -5.93 -17.54
C THR A 254 -9.12 -5.98 -18.60
N THR A 255 -10.28 -6.60 -18.29
CA THR A 255 -11.40 -6.61 -19.24
C THR A 255 -12.08 -5.23 -19.33
N PRO A 256 -12.73 -4.89 -20.48
CA PRO A 256 -13.42 -3.61 -20.65
C PRO A 256 -14.42 -3.30 -19.52
N MET A 257 -15.22 -4.29 -19.13
CA MET A 257 -16.25 -4.09 -18.10
C MET A 257 -15.67 -3.99 -16.69
N GLN A 258 -14.53 -4.65 -16.40
CA GLN A 258 -13.82 -4.47 -15.14
C GLN A 258 -13.16 -3.10 -15.07
N TRP A 259 -12.57 -2.63 -16.16
CA TRP A 259 -12.02 -1.28 -16.28
C TRP A 259 -13.11 -0.23 -16.03
N LEU A 260 -14.25 -0.34 -16.73
CA LEU A 260 -15.42 0.55 -16.57
C LEU A 260 -15.91 0.58 -15.13
N ALA A 261 -16.07 -0.60 -14.51
CA ALA A 261 -16.52 -0.68 -13.11
C ALA A 261 -15.53 0.02 -12.15
N THR A 262 -14.23 -0.07 -12.41
CA THR A 262 -13.20 0.62 -11.62
C THR A 262 -13.32 2.14 -11.76
N GLN A 263 -13.46 2.68 -12.98
CA GLN A 263 -13.64 4.13 -13.20
C GLN A 263 -14.93 4.64 -12.55
N ARG A 264 -16.03 3.91 -12.67
CA ARG A 264 -17.31 4.24 -12.03
C ARG A 264 -17.21 4.29 -10.50
N VAL A 265 -16.50 3.34 -9.89
CA VAL A 265 -16.25 3.38 -8.44
C VAL A 265 -15.42 4.62 -8.07
N GLN A 266 -14.41 4.96 -8.87
CA GLN A 266 -13.59 6.15 -8.62
C GLN A 266 -14.41 7.44 -8.71
N HIS A 267 -15.24 7.55 -9.74
CA HIS A 267 -16.16 8.68 -9.89
C HIS A 267 -17.16 8.77 -8.72
N ALA A 268 -17.72 7.62 -8.29
CA ALA A 268 -18.61 7.58 -7.11
C ALA A 268 -17.90 8.02 -5.83
N ARG A 269 -16.60 7.72 -5.66
CA ARG A 269 -15.80 8.19 -4.52
C ARG A 269 -15.71 9.72 -4.52
N THR A 270 -15.34 10.32 -5.63
CA THR A 270 -15.28 11.78 -5.78
C THR A 270 -16.63 12.42 -5.42
N LEU A 271 -17.74 11.88 -5.94
CA LEU A 271 -19.07 12.37 -5.60
C LEU A 271 -19.43 12.21 -4.11
N LEU A 272 -19.00 11.12 -3.47
CA LEU A 272 -19.20 10.91 -2.03
C LEU A 272 -18.42 11.91 -1.17
N GLU A 273 -17.23 12.30 -1.59
CA GLU A 273 -16.34 13.23 -0.90
C GLU A 273 -16.76 14.69 -1.09
N GLU A 274 -17.12 15.07 -2.32
CA GLU A 274 -17.30 16.45 -2.73
C GLU A 274 -18.76 16.92 -2.73
N SER A 275 -19.74 15.99 -2.67
CA SER A 275 -21.15 16.35 -2.79
C SER A 275 -22.01 15.90 -1.61
N GLY A 276 -23.19 16.55 -1.48
CA GLY A 276 -24.25 16.15 -0.57
C GLY A 276 -25.30 15.21 -1.17
N LEU A 277 -25.09 14.75 -2.39
CA LEU A 277 -26.03 13.93 -3.14
C LEU A 277 -26.38 12.63 -2.40
N ASP A 278 -27.60 12.16 -2.54
CA ASP A 278 -27.98 10.87 -1.99
C ASP A 278 -27.35 9.71 -2.79
N LEU A 279 -27.46 8.50 -2.26
CA LEU A 279 -26.77 7.36 -2.81
C LEU A 279 -27.37 6.89 -4.15
N GLU A 280 -28.67 7.13 -4.38
CA GLU A 280 -29.33 6.81 -5.65
C GLU A 280 -28.86 7.76 -6.75
N GLU A 281 -28.73 9.04 -6.43
CA GLU A 281 -28.23 10.05 -7.37
C GLU A 281 -26.76 9.80 -7.71
N ILE A 282 -25.93 9.47 -6.72
CA ILE A 282 -24.53 9.07 -6.97
C ILE A 282 -24.44 7.81 -7.85
N ALA A 283 -25.31 6.81 -7.60
CA ALA A 283 -25.34 5.61 -8.42
C ALA A 283 -25.72 5.93 -9.87
N ARG A 284 -26.63 6.85 -10.09
CA ARG A 284 -27.04 7.32 -11.41
C ARG A 284 -25.89 8.03 -12.11
N LEU A 285 -25.30 9.04 -11.47
CA LEU A 285 -24.21 9.85 -12.04
C LEU A 285 -22.93 9.05 -12.29
N SER A 286 -22.66 8.04 -11.45
CA SER A 286 -21.52 7.16 -11.65
C SER A 286 -21.80 5.94 -12.53
N GLY A 287 -22.98 5.87 -13.16
CA GLY A 287 -23.32 4.84 -14.14
C GLY A 287 -23.66 3.46 -13.58
N PHE A 288 -23.87 3.32 -12.27
CA PHE A 288 -24.34 2.06 -11.67
C PHE A 288 -25.85 1.85 -11.80
N GLY A 289 -26.61 2.90 -12.05
CA GLY A 289 -28.05 2.85 -12.26
C GLY A 289 -28.89 2.60 -11.00
N SER A 290 -28.31 2.03 -9.93
CA SER A 290 -28.98 1.85 -8.64
C SER A 290 -27.98 1.84 -7.48
N ALA A 291 -28.43 2.31 -6.30
CA ALA A 291 -27.60 2.28 -5.09
C ALA A 291 -27.24 0.84 -4.66
N ALA A 292 -28.03 -0.15 -4.98
CA ALA A 292 -27.74 -1.55 -4.68
C ALA A 292 -26.50 -2.03 -5.46
N LEU A 293 -26.44 -1.73 -6.76
CA LEU A 293 -25.30 -2.10 -7.61
C LEU A 293 -24.05 -1.29 -7.25
N LEU A 294 -24.21 0.00 -6.96
CA LEU A 294 -23.14 0.84 -6.43
C LEU A 294 -22.57 0.24 -5.14
N ARG A 295 -23.40 -0.09 -4.14
CA ARG A 295 -22.91 -0.70 -2.88
C ARG A 295 -22.13 -1.97 -3.11
N HIS A 296 -22.59 -2.83 -4.02
CA HIS A 296 -21.91 -4.09 -4.35
C HIS A 296 -20.51 -3.84 -4.91
N HIS A 297 -20.39 -3.04 -5.97
CA HIS A 297 -19.09 -2.77 -6.61
C HIS A 297 -18.17 -1.93 -5.71
N PHE A 298 -18.73 -0.93 -5.03
CA PHE A 298 -17.97 -0.06 -4.14
C PHE A 298 -17.37 -0.85 -2.97
N ARG A 299 -18.17 -1.67 -2.27
CA ARG A 299 -17.67 -2.49 -1.17
C ARG A 299 -16.60 -3.48 -1.63
N ARG A 300 -16.76 -4.06 -2.81
CA ARG A 300 -15.77 -4.98 -3.39
C ARG A 300 -14.45 -4.28 -3.73
N ALA A 301 -14.49 -3.03 -4.19
CA ALA A 301 -13.33 -2.28 -4.62
C ALA A 301 -12.65 -1.48 -3.49
N VAL A 302 -13.45 -0.99 -2.53
CA VAL A 302 -13.00 -0.07 -1.46
C VAL A 302 -12.94 -0.74 -0.09
N GLY A 303 -13.58 -1.91 0.09
CA GLY A 303 -13.60 -2.65 1.34
C GLY A 303 -14.71 -2.23 2.31
N VAL A 304 -15.22 -1.00 2.21
CA VAL A 304 -16.26 -0.44 3.09
C VAL A 304 -17.49 0.01 2.31
N PRO A 305 -18.68 0.08 2.94
CA PRO A 305 -19.87 0.62 2.30
C PRO A 305 -19.71 2.10 1.92
N PRO A 306 -20.37 2.60 0.85
CA PRO A 306 -20.34 4.01 0.45
C PRO A 306 -20.76 4.99 1.56
N THR A 307 -21.71 4.61 2.40
CA THR A 307 -22.19 5.42 3.54
C THR A 307 -21.10 5.62 4.58
N ASP A 308 -20.38 4.56 4.93
CA ASP A 308 -19.32 4.59 5.93
C ASP A 308 -18.10 5.35 5.37
N TYR A 309 -17.82 5.14 4.07
CA TYR A 309 -16.81 5.90 3.35
C TYR A 309 -17.10 7.40 3.40
N ARG A 310 -18.32 7.83 3.10
CA ARG A 310 -18.72 9.24 3.16
C ARG A 310 -18.53 9.84 4.55
N GLN A 311 -18.90 9.13 5.60
CA GLN A 311 -18.75 9.62 6.98
C GLN A 311 -17.27 9.86 7.34
N THR A 312 -16.37 9.07 6.76
CA THR A 312 -14.93 9.15 7.05
C THR A 312 -14.25 10.27 6.26
N PHE A 313 -14.66 10.52 5.02
CA PHE A 313 -13.94 11.39 4.08
C PHE A 313 -14.67 12.69 3.72
N ARG A 314 -15.92 12.89 4.15
CA ARG A 314 -16.60 14.14 3.93
C ARG A 314 -16.04 15.20 4.86
N HIS A 315 -15.39 16.22 4.30
CA HIS A 315 -15.03 17.40 5.07
C HIS A 315 -16.30 18.01 5.67
N ALA A 316 -16.34 18.18 7.00
CA ALA A 316 -17.36 18.98 7.66
C ALA A 316 -17.14 20.42 7.18
N SER A 317 -18.08 20.93 6.39
CA SER A 317 -18.17 22.35 6.00
C SER A 317 -18.57 23.17 7.20
#